data_06acb8ff4a1f84075d17830f69097ddf
#
_entry.id   06acb8ff4a1f84075d17830f69097ddf
#
_cell.length_a   1.000
_cell.length_b   1.000
_cell.length_c   1.000
_cell.angle_alpha   90.00
_cell.angle_beta   90.00
_cell.angle_gamma   90.00
#
_symmetry.space_group_name_H-M   'P 1'
#
loop_
_entity.id
_entity.type
_entity.pdbx_description
1 polymer ?
#
loop_
_entity_poly.entity_id
_entity_poly.type
_entity_poly.pdbx_seq_one_letter_code
_entity_poly.pdbx_strand_id
1 'polypeptide(L)'
;MKLIRLAAFFAALAAPLPVHAFAPAAAVQAPAERWSAAQANDWYAHQPWLTGANYIPADAINQLEMWQAATFDPAQIDRELGWAEKFRMNTMRVFLHDLAWKQDPAGFKQRIDTFLQIAARHGIRPVFVLFDSCWDPDPKLGPQRPPIPGVHNSGWVQSPGRADLLDPADDARLRAYVEDVVGTFARDPRVLAWDLWNEPDNDGGGSFEDPSVQKRELARIEHLLPEIFAWARARRPVQPLTSGIWSGSDWTPAAKLTPIQHTQLTQSDIISFHDYGWPEEFEGRVKQLRQWGRPLLCTEWMARGAGSTVDTVLPIGRREVVGMINWGFVQGKTQTFYPWDSWDRPYTLKPPTIWFHDLVKPDGTPYRAREMELFRTLRDRVPSR
;
A
#
# COMPACT_ATOMS: atom_id res chain seq x y z
N MET A 1 -38.50 -79.89 -59.73
CA MET A 1 -38.13 -79.34 -58.41
C MET A 1 -36.95 -78.41 -58.64
N LYS A 2 -37.21 -77.13 -58.66
CA LYS A 2 -36.16 -76.03 -58.84
C LYS A 2 -36.01 -75.28 -57.54
N LEU A 3 -34.83 -75.34 -56.93
CA LEU A 3 -34.49 -74.57 -55.76
C LEU A 3 -34.16 -73.13 -56.19
N ILE A 4 -34.85 -72.18 -55.62
CA ILE A 4 -34.52 -70.69 -55.73
C ILE A 4 -33.64 -70.34 -54.54
N ARG A 5 -32.44 -69.86 -54.81
CA ARG A 5 -31.55 -69.24 -53.79
C ARG A 5 -31.87 -67.76 -53.66
N LEU A 6 -32.27 -67.35 -52.46
CA LEU A 6 -32.43 -65.93 -52.11
C LEU A 6 -31.07 -65.39 -51.67
N ALA A 7 -30.58 -64.37 -52.30
CA ALA A 7 -29.38 -63.61 -51.87
C ALA A 7 -29.82 -62.37 -51.08
N ALA A 8 -29.42 -62.31 -49.82
CA ALA A 8 -29.67 -61.14 -48.97
C ALA A 8 -28.51 -60.15 -49.13
N PHE A 9 -28.83 -58.93 -49.60
CA PHE A 9 -27.92 -57.80 -49.58
C PHE A 9 -27.94 -57.12 -48.21
N PHE A 10 -26.81 -57.10 -47.51
CA PHE A 10 -26.59 -56.25 -46.33
C PHE A 10 -26.07 -54.89 -46.81
N ALA A 11 -26.90 -53.84 -46.68
CA ALA A 11 -26.47 -52.46 -46.82
C ALA A 11 -25.89 -51.98 -45.48
N ALA A 12 -24.56 -51.72 -45.43
CA ALA A 12 -23.93 -51.10 -44.27
C ALA A 12 -24.15 -49.58 -44.26
N LEU A 13 -24.95 -49.07 -43.35
CA LEU A 13 -25.02 -47.62 -43.08
C LEU A 13 -23.77 -47.18 -42.31
N ALA A 14 -22.93 -46.39 -42.96
CA ALA A 14 -21.83 -45.69 -42.33
C ALA A 14 -22.39 -44.42 -41.61
N ALA A 15 -22.40 -44.42 -40.27
CA ALA A 15 -22.73 -43.25 -39.50
C ALA A 15 -21.56 -42.24 -39.55
N PRO A 16 -21.81 -40.89 -39.74
CA PRO A 16 -20.76 -39.92 -39.72
C PRO A 16 -20.20 -39.74 -38.28
N LEU A 17 -18.89 -39.79 -38.12
CA LEU A 17 -18.18 -39.50 -36.89
C LEU A 17 -18.38 -38.00 -36.55
N PRO A 18 -18.61 -37.65 -35.26
CA PRO A 18 -18.74 -36.24 -34.86
C PRO A 18 -17.39 -35.55 -35.02
N VAL A 19 -17.37 -34.49 -35.82
CA VAL A 19 -16.27 -33.56 -35.91
C VAL A 19 -16.28 -32.75 -34.61
N HIS A 20 -15.30 -33.01 -33.73
CA HIS A 20 -15.08 -32.17 -32.55
C HIS A 20 -14.56 -30.82 -33.02
N ALA A 21 -15.40 -29.80 -33.02
CA ALA A 21 -14.99 -28.43 -33.20
C ALA A 21 -14.08 -28.07 -32.00
N PHE A 22 -12.80 -27.81 -32.27
CA PHE A 22 -11.91 -27.22 -31.28
C PHE A 22 -12.48 -25.88 -30.88
N ALA A 23 -12.78 -25.68 -29.61
CA ALA A 23 -13.10 -24.36 -29.07
C ALA A 23 -11.93 -23.41 -29.40
N PRO A 24 -12.19 -22.20 -29.87
CA PRO A 24 -11.12 -21.25 -30.13
C PRO A 24 -10.33 -21.03 -28.84
N ALA A 25 -9.01 -21.15 -28.91
CA ALA A 25 -8.12 -20.84 -27.80
C ALA A 25 -8.49 -19.44 -27.28
N ALA A 26 -8.73 -19.34 -25.97
CA ALA A 26 -9.05 -18.06 -25.34
C ALA A 26 -7.94 -17.06 -25.76
N ALA A 27 -8.34 -15.99 -26.44
CA ALA A 27 -7.41 -14.95 -26.85
C ALA A 27 -6.65 -14.47 -25.62
N VAL A 28 -5.32 -14.60 -25.62
CA VAL A 28 -4.47 -14.05 -24.58
C VAL A 28 -4.73 -12.54 -24.60
N GLN A 29 -5.48 -12.05 -23.61
CA GLN A 29 -5.75 -10.62 -23.50
C GLN A 29 -4.43 -9.90 -23.27
N ALA A 30 -4.17 -8.84 -24.03
CA ALA A 30 -2.99 -7.99 -23.81
C ALA A 30 -2.95 -7.53 -22.33
N PRO A 31 -1.73 -7.38 -21.75
CA PRO A 31 -1.59 -6.83 -20.40
C PRO A 31 -2.37 -5.53 -20.26
N ALA A 32 -2.99 -5.30 -19.11
CA ALA A 32 -3.67 -4.04 -18.88
C ALA A 32 -2.61 -2.91 -18.84
N GLU A 33 -2.84 -1.85 -19.60
CA GLU A 33 -1.95 -0.70 -19.64
C GLU A 33 -2.14 0.19 -18.40
N ARG A 34 -1.16 1.07 -18.15
CA ARG A 34 -1.31 2.19 -17.20
C ARG A 34 -2.58 2.97 -17.52
N TRP A 35 -3.33 3.38 -16.53
CA TRP A 35 -4.47 4.25 -16.75
C TRP A 35 -4.04 5.53 -17.49
N SER A 36 -4.86 5.99 -18.42
CA SER A 36 -4.69 7.33 -19.00
C SER A 36 -4.82 8.39 -17.89
N ALA A 37 -4.25 9.58 -18.11
CA ALA A 37 -4.42 10.68 -17.17
C ALA A 37 -5.91 11.05 -17.02
N ALA A 38 -6.68 11.00 -18.10
CA ALA A 38 -8.12 11.25 -18.09
C ALA A 38 -8.86 10.24 -17.19
N GLN A 39 -8.57 8.95 -17.32
CA GLN A 39 -9.17 7.90 -16.48
C GLN A 39 -8.80 8.07 -15.00
N ALA A 40 -7.55 8.39 -14.69
CA ALA A 40 -7.10 8.59 -13.31
C ALA A 40 -7.77 9.83 -12.68
N ASN A 41 -7.85 10.94 -13.42
CA ASN A 41 -8.51 12.16 -12.95
C ASN A 41 -10.04 11.97 -12.79
N ASP A 42 -10.68 11.25 -13.70
CA ASP A 42 -12.10 10.91 -13.59
C ASP A 42 -12.36 10.06 -12.34
N TRP A 43 -11.55 9.00 -12.14
CA TRP A 43 -11.64 8.17 -10.94
C TRP A 43 -11.50 9.01 -9.66
N TYR A 44 -10.53 9.93 -9.61
CA TYR A 44 -10.28 10.75 -8.43
C TYR A 44 -11.39 11.77 -8.18
N ALA A 45 -11.97 12.34 -9.26
CA ALA A 45 -13.07 13.28 -9.16
C ALA A 45 -14.34 12.68 -8.55
N HIS A 46 -14.51 11.35 -8.66
CA HIS A 46 -15.60 10.60 -8.04
C HIS A 46 -15.30 10.18 -6.59
N GLN A 47 -14.09 10.43 -6.09
CA GLN A 47 -13.79 10.20 -4.68
C GLN A 47 -14.16 11.42 -3.83
N PRO A 48 -14.68 11.21 -2.61
CA PRO A 48 -14.66 12.27 -1.63
C PRO A 48 -13.21 12.65 -1.35
N TRP A 49 -12.95 13.88 -0.86
CA TRP A 49 -11.58 14.23 -0.46
C TRP A 49 -11.01 13.17 0.48
N LEU A 50 -9.91 12.54 0.11
CA LEU A 50 -9.31 11.44 0.81
C LEU A 50 -8.50 11.95 2.01
N THR A 51 -8.84 11.48 3.19
CA THR A 51 -8.08 11.75 4.43
C THR A 51 -7.96 10.49 5.26
N GLY A 52 -6.79 10.26 5.83
CA GLY A 52 -6.51 9.06 6.60
C GLY A 52 -5.17 9.09 7.28
N ALA A 53 -4.75 7.92 7.73
CA ALA A 53 -3.45 7.70 8.34
C ALA A 53 -2.84 6.37 7.87
N ASN A 54 -1.52 6.25 7.98
CA ASN A 54 -0.87 4.95 7.96
C ASN A 54 -1.25 4.21 9.23
N TYR A 55 -1.82 3.02 9.08
CA TYR A 55 -2.45 2.30 10.17
C TYR A 55 -1.80 0.96 10.42
N ILE A 56 -1.50 0.73 11.67
CA ILE A 56 -1.21 -0.55 12.28
C ILE A 56 -1.87 -0.55 13.68
N PRO A 57 -2.47 -1.66 14.13
CA PRO A 57 -3.09 -1.70 15.47
C PRO A 57 -2.06 -1.43 16.57
N ALA A 58 -2.48 -0.77 17.65
CA ALA A 58 -1.59 -0.40 18.75
C ALA A 58 -0.87 -1.57 19.42
N ASP A 59 -1.44 -2.78 19.32
CA ASP A 59 -0.89 -4.03 19.86
C ASP A 59 0.03 -4.77 18.89
N ALA A 60 0.24 -4.27 17.67
CA ALA A 60 1.19 -4.82 16.70
C ALA A 60 2.42 -3.90 16.56
N ILE A 61 3.62 -4.50 16.58
CA ILE A 61 4.88 -3.77 16.41
C ILE A 61 5.26 -3.59 14.93
N ASN A 62 4.75 -4.48 14.08
CA ASN A 62 5.03 -4.52 12.64
C ASN A 62 3.94 -5.28 11.87
N GLN A 63 4.10 -5.32 10.55
CA GLN A 63 3.17 -5.98 9.65
C GLN A 63 3.01 -7.47 9.94
N LEU A 64 4.07 -8.16 10.38
CA LEU A 64 3.99 -9.60 10.73
C LEU A 64 3.12 -9.81 11.96
N GLU A 65 3.29 -9.00 13.02
CA GLU A 65 2.45 -9.10 14.22
C GLU A 65 0.98 -8.78 13.89
N MET A 66 0.74 -7.81 13.00
CA MET A 66 -0.63 -7.48 12.54
C MET A 66 -1.27 -8.63 11.78
N TRP A 67 -0.52 -9.34 10.90
CA TRP A 67 -1.14 -10.22 9.92
C TRP A 67 -1.00 -11.71 10.18
N GLN A 68 -0.17 -12.17 11.13
CA GLN A 68 -0.09 -13.58 11.51
C GLN A 68 -1.36 -14.04 12.24
N ALA A 69 -1.79 -15.28 12.02
CA ALA A 69 -3.02 -15.82 12.59
C ALA A 69 -3.06 -15.80 14.13
N ALA A 70 -1.91 -15.95 14.76
CA ALA A 70 -1.78 -15.97 16.23
C ALA A 70 -1.96 -14.61 16.90
N THR A 71 -1.80 -13.52 16.14
CA THR A 71 -1.75 -12.15 16.68
C THR A 71 -2.74 -11.20 16.01
N PHE A 72 -3.45 -11.64 14.98
CA PHE A 72 -4.48 -10.86 14.31
C PHE A 72 -5.66 -10.58 15.26
N ASP A 73 -5.87 -9.31 15.62
CA ASP A 73 -6.92 -8.88 16.54
C ASP A 73 -7.99 -8.01 15.84
N PRO A 74 -9.07 -8.62 15.33
CA PRO A 74 -10.15 -7.88 14.67
C PRO A 74 -10.91 -6.96 15.64
N ALA A 75 -10.92 -7.25 16.95
CA ALA A 75 -11.60 -6.39 17.92
C ALA A 75 -10.81 -5.10 18.19
N GLN A 76 -9.49 -5.19 18.24
CA GLN A 76 -8.61 -4.01 18.32
C GLN A 76 -8.75 -3.15 17.06
N ILE A 77 -8.72 -3.77 15.87
CA ILE A 77 -8.89 -3.09 14.58
C ILE A 77 -10.23 -2.35 14.53
N ASP A 78 -11.34 -3.00 14.90
CA ASP A 78 -12.68 -2.40 14.89
C ASP A 78 -12.77 -1.17 15.82
N ARG A 79 -12.23 -1.29 17.00
CA ARG A 79 -12.19 -0.18 17.99
C ARG A 79 -11.41 1.03 17.46
N GLU A 80 -10.24 0.81 16.87
CA GLU A 80 -9.36 1.87 16.39
C GLU A 80 -9.87 2.52 15.10
N LEU A 81 -10.42 1.75 14.18
CA LEU A 81 -11.06 2.31 12.99
C LEU A 81 -12.33 3.11 13.37
N GLY A 82 -13.04 2.74 14.45
CA GLY A 82 -14.09 3.56 15.05
C GLY A 82 -13.58 4.91 15.59
N TRP A 83 -12.33 5.00 16.02
CA TRP A 83 -11.71 6.31 16.35
C TRP A 83 -11.38 7.11 15.09
N ALA A 84 -10.91 6.47 14.03
CA ALA A 84 -10.66 7.13 12.74
C ALA A 84 -11.94 7.72 12.12
N GLU A 85 -13.06 7.04 12.27
CA GLU A 85 -14.38 7.56 11.88
C GLU A 85 -14.70 8.88 12.59
N LYS A 86 -14.32 9.04 13.88
CA LYS A 86 -14.49 10.29 14.63
C LYS A 86 -13.67 11.44 14.05
N PHE A 87 -12.54 11.16 13.41
CA PHE A 87 -11.75 12.14 12.63
C PHE A 87 -12.33 12.41 11.24
N ARG A 88 -13.41 11.72 10.85
CA ARG A 88 -13.93 11.75 9.46
C ARG A 88 -12.94 11.22 8.43
N MET A 89 -12.01 10.38 8.84
CA MET A 89 -11.13 9.68 7.91
C MET A 89 -11.91 8.66 7.08
N ASN A 90 -11.56 8.52 5.80
CA ASN A 90 -12.24 7.62 4.86
C ASN A 90 -11.29 6.69 4.13
N THR A 91 -10.00 6.75 4.48
CA THR A 91 -8.99 5.81 4.00
C THR A 91 -7.99 5.52 5.11
N MET A 92 -7.34 4.36 5.01
CA MET A 92 -6.14 4.00 5.79
C MET A 92 -5.12 3.39 4.85
N ARG A 93 -3.85 3.72 5.03
CA ARG A 93 -2.77 3.04 4.32
C ARG A 93 -2.24 1.93 5.21
N VAL A 94 -2.28 0.69 4.71
CA VAL A 94 -2.07 -0.52 5.52
C VAL A 94 -1.05 -1.41 4.84
N PHE A 95 0.01 -1.72 5.56
CA PHE A 95 1.13 -2.50 5.05
C PHE A 95 0.83 -4.00 5.16
N LEU A 96 0.97 -4.71 4.07
CA LEU A 96 0.94 -6.17 4.00
C LEU A 96 2.37 -6.72 4.15
N HIS A 97 2.53 -8.05 4.19
CA HIS A 97 3.85 -8.67 4.26
C HIS A 97 3.87 -10.01 3.52
N ASP A 98 4.83 -10.18 2.61
CA ASP A 98 4.98 -11.36 1.78
C ASP A 98 5.23 -12.66 2.57
N LEU A 99 5.94 -12.59 3.71
CA LEU A 99 6.15 -13.76 4.58
C LEU A 99 4.87 -14.20 5.29
N ALA A 100 3.99 -13.27 5.69
CA ALA A 100 2.71 -13.62 6.29
C ALA A 100 1.81 -14.34 5.26
N TRP A 101 1.85 -13.90 4.00
CA TRP A 101 1.22 -14.61 2.90
C TRP A 101 1.89 -15.97 2.63
N LYS A 102 3.23 -16.04 2.56
CA LYS A 102 4.00 -17.30 2.36
C LYS A 102 3.64 -18.36 3.41
N GLN A 103 3.45 -17.94 4.65
CA GLN A 103 3.11 -18.83 5.76
C GLN A 103 1.74 -19.46 5.61
N ASP A 104 0.72 -18.70 5.20
CA ASP A 104 -0.67 -19.12 5.13
C ASP A 104 -1.44 -18.26 4.10
N PRO A 105 -1.31 -18.54 2.79
CA PRO A 105 -1.92 -17.69 1.76
C PRO A 105 -3.45 -17.58 1.86
N ALA A 106 -4.12 -18.68 2.25
CA ALA A 106 -5.58 -18.69 2.36
C ALA A 106 -6.05 -17.89 3.59
N GLY A 107 -5.49 -18.15 4.75
CA GLY A 107 -5.85 -17.45 5.98
C GLY A 107 -5.40 -15.97 5.95
N PHE A 108 -4.28 -15.65 5.30
CA PHE A 108 -3.86 -14.26 5.09
C PHE A 108 -4.93 -13.47 4.33
N LYS A 109 -5.45 -14.01 3.23
CA LYS A 109 -6.54 -13.38 2.46
C LYS A 109 -7.86 -13.30 3.26
N GLN A 110 -8.16 -14.29 4.10
CA GLN A 110 -9.31 -14.21 5.01
C GLN A 110 -9.16 -13.09 6.04
N ARG A 111 -7.95 -12.86 6.57
CA ARG A 111 -7.66 -11.75 7.49
C ARG A 111 -7.79 -10.40 6.79
N ILE A 112 -7.31 -10.29 5.54
CA ILE A 112 -7.55 -9.10 4.70
C ILE A 112 -9.05 -8.87 4.49
N ASP A 113 -9.83 -9.90 4.17
CA ASP A 113 -11.28 -9.76 4.00
C ASP A 113 -11.98 -9.35 5.31
N THR A 114 -11.56 -9.90 6.45
CA THR A 114 -12.04 -9.48 7.77
C THR A 114 -11.72 -8.01 8.03
N PHE A 115 -10.49 -7.57 7.73
CA PHE A 115 -10.09 -6.16 7.83
C PHE A 115 -10.98 -5.27 6.94
N LEU A 116 -11.21 -5.67 5.69
CA LEU A 116 -12.06 -4.95 4.75
C LEU A 116 -13.52 -4.84 5.22
N GLN A 117 -14.06 -5.89 5.84
CA GLN A 117 -15.39 -5.86 6.44
C GLN A 117 -15.46 -4.85 7.60
N ILE A 118 -14.44 -4.83 8.46
CA ILE A 118 -14.35 -3.88 9.56
C ILE A 118 -14.23 -2.45 9.02
N ALA A 119 -13.27 -2.20 8.13
CA ALA A 119 -13.04 -0.88 7.55
C ALA A 119 -14.28 -0.31 6.85
N ALA A 120 -15.00 -1.16 6.11
CA ALA A 120 -16.24 -0.76 5.43
C ALA A 120 -17.35 -0.33 6.40
N ARG A 121 -17.46 -0.97 7.58
CA ARG A 121 -18.43 -0.53 8.62
C ARG A 121 -18.16 0.91 9.10
N HIS A 122 -16.90 1.32 9.10
CA HIS A 122 -16.46 2.67 9.49
C HIS A 122 -16.32 3.63 8.30
N GLY A 123 -16.80 3.24 7.10
CA GLY A 123 -16.72 4.07 5.89
C GLY A 123 -15.30 4.28 5.37
N ILE A 124 -14.38 3.37 5.70
CA ILE A 124 -12.95 3.42 5.36
C ILE A 124 -12.66 2.43 4.23
N ARG A 125 -11.92 2.89 3.22
CA ARG A 125 -11.40 2.08 2.12
C ARG A 125 -9.87 2.11 2.16
N PRO A 126 -9.16 0.99 2.41
CA PRO A 126 -7.72 1.01 2.54
C PRO A 126 -6.98 1.17 1.21
N VAL A 127 -5.80 1.80 1.30
CA VAL A 127 -4.69 1.67 0.37
C VAL A 127 -3.77 0.58 0.93
N PHE A 128 -3.67 -0.56 0.27
CA PHE A 128 -2.77 -1.62 0.70
C PHE A 128 -1.38 -1.44 0.10
N VAL A 129 -0.36 -1.54 0.96
CA VAL A 129 1.06 -1.53 0.60
C VAL A 129 1.55 -2.96 0.50
N LEU A 130 2.12 -3.36 -0.64
CA LEU A 130 2.57 -4.75 -0.84
C LEU A 130 3.99 -4.99 -0.34
N PHE A 131 4.92 -4.08 -0.67
CA PHE A 131 6.33 -4.17 -0.30
C PHE A 131 6.80 -2.90 0.39
N ASP A 132 7.89 -3.01 1.16
CA ASP A 132 8.40 -1.93 1.99
C ASP A 132 9.93 -2.08 2.20
N SER A 133 10.70 -1.02 1.98
CA SER A 133 12.16 -1.01 2.18
C SER A 133 12.60 -0.42 3.52
N CYS A 134 11.65 -0.06 4.42
CA CYS A 134 11.99 0.64 5.64
C CYS A 134 12.38 -0.28 6.79
N TRP A 135 13.41 0.11 7.55
CA TRP A 135 13.89 -0.42 8.81
C TRP A 135 14.53 -1.82 8.71
N ASP A 136 14.16 -2.75 9.59
CA ASP A 136 14.87 -4.02 9.78
C ASP A 136 14.77 -4.92 8.53
N PRO A 137 15.91 -5.22 7.87
CA PRO A 137 15.93 -6.00 6.64
C PRO A 137 15.78 -7.50 6.83
N ASP A 138 15.75 -7.98 8.09
CA ASP A 138 15.71 -9.40 8.43
C ASP A 138 14.39 -9.83 9.07
N PRO A 139 13.23 -9.74 8.36
CA PRO A 139 11.94 -10.12 8.90
C PRO A 139 11.90 -11.62 9.25
N LYS A 140 11.26 -11.95 10.38
CA LYS A 140 11.11 -13.34 10.84
C LYS A 140 9.68 -13.61 11.25
N LEU A 141 9.13 -14.73 10.77
CA LEU A 141 7.83 -15.24 11.23
C LEU A 141 7.88 -15.66 12.70
N GLY A 142 6.72 -15.71 13.33
CA GLY A 142 6.54 -16.07 14.72
C GLY A 142 6.43 -14.86 15.64
N PRO A 143 6.67 -15.03 16.96
CA PRO A 143 6.61 -13.95 17.92
C PRO A 143 7.58 -12.82 17.57
N GLN A 144 7.09 -11.59 17.55
CA GLN A 144 7.92 -10.44 17.26
C GLN A 144 8.61 -9.95 18.54
N ARG A 145 9.80 -9.35 18.38
CA ARG A 145 10.52 -8.74 19.50
C ARG A 145 9.74 -7.55 20.06
N PRO A 146 9.86 -7.26 21.37
CA PRO A 146 9.29 -6.03 21.90
C PRO A 146 9.99 -4.79 21.30
N PRO A 147 9.34 -3.62 21.30
CA PRO A 147 9.98 -2.39 20.86
C PRO A 147 11.15 -2.04 21.77
N ILE A 148 12.16 -1.39 21.20
CA ILE A 148 13.21 -0.75 21.98
C ILE A 148 12.58 0.43 22.71
N PRO A 149 12.61 0.49 24.05
CA PRO A 149 11.93 1.55 24.79
C PRO A 149 12.43 2.94 24.39
N GLY A 150 11.49 3.83 24.03
CA GLY A 150 11.79 5.20 23.68
C GLY A 150 12.38 5.41 22.29
N VAL A 151 12.32 4.41 21.40
CA VAL A 151 12.85 4.47 20.03
C VAL A 151 11.71 4.33 19.01
N HIS A 152 11.63 5.29 18.09
CA HIS A 152 10.69 5.35 16.98
C HIS A 152 10.77 4.09 16.11
N ASN A 153 9.65 3.44 15.90
CA ASN A 153 9.43 2.37 14.91
C ASN A 153 10.49 1.25 14.91
N SER A 154 11.05 0.97 16.09
CA SER A 154 12.24 0.12 16.25
C SER A 154 12.01 -1.37 15.94
N GLY A 155 10.76 -1.80 15.79
CA GLY A 155 10.42 -3.19 15.46
C GLY A 155 9.83 -3.39 14.07
N TRP A 156 9.76 -2.34 13.25
CA TRP A 156 9.28 -2.43 11.88
C TRP A 156 10.23 -3.25 11.01
N VAL A 157 9.68 -3.99 10.04
CA VAL A 157 10.45 -4.91 9.21
C VAL A 157 10.17 -4.69 7.73
N GLN A 158 11.18 -4.93 6.89
CA GLN A 158 11.06 -4.84 5.44
C GLN A 158 10.24 -6.00 4.85
N SER A 159 9.60 -5.76 3.72
CA SER A 159 8.95 -6.75 2.85
C SER A 159 9.26 -6.42 1.38
N PRO A 160 9.94 -7.30 0.59
CA PRO A 160 10.58 -8.51 1.07
C PRO A 160 11.78 -8.20 1.95
N GLY A 161 12.20 -9.17 2.78
CA GLY A 161 13.46 -9.05 3.51
C GLY A 161 14.67 -9.03 2.56
N ARG A 162 15.79 -8.47 3.03
CA ARG A 162 17.03 -8.33 2.23
C ARG A 162 17.47 -9.63 1.57
N ALA A 163 17.40 -10.75 2.29
CA ALA A 163 17.82 -12.04 1.75
C ALA A 163 16.95 -12.44 0.53
N ASP A 164 15.62 -12.35 0.67
CA ASP A 164 14.67 -12.67 -0.39
C ASP A 164 14.77 -11.65 -1.55
N LEU A 165 14.96 -10.36 -1.24
CA LEU A 165 15.17 -9.31 -2.25
C LEU A 165 16.39 -9.59 -3.13
N LEU A 166 17.51 -10.00 -2.53
CA LEU A 166 18.78 -10.20 -3.24
C LEU A 166 18.90 -11.55 -3.94
N ASP A 167 17.99 -12.49 -3.68
CA ASP A 167 17.97 -13.80 -4.33
C ASP A 167 16.99 -13.83 -5.53
N PRO A 168 17.47 -13.90 -6.77
CA PRO A 168 16.59 -14.00 -7.94
C PRO A 168 15.71 -15.26 -7.96
N ALA A 169 16.03 -16.29 -7.19
CA ALA A 169 15.19 -17.49 -7.08
C ALA A 169 13.84 -17.20 -6.39
N ASP A 170 13.76 -16.16 -5.57
CA ASP A 170 12.54 -15.73 -4.92
C ASP A 170 11.60 -14.90 -5.82
N ASP A 171 12.02 -14.46 -7.00
CA ASP A 171 11.20 -13.64 -7.91
C ASP A 171 9.86 -14.32 -8.25
N ALA A 172 9.86 -15.64 -8.47
CA ALA A 172 8.64 -16.39 -8.74
C ALA A 172 7.67 -16.37 -7.54
N ARG A 173 8.18 -16.40 -6.32
CA ARG A 173 7.38 -16.31 -5.09
C ARG A 173 6.82 -14.91 -4.87
N LEU A 174 7.66 -13.88 -5.04
CA LEU A 174 7.25 -12.48 -4.94
C LEU A 174 6.16 -12.17 -5.97
N ARG A 175 6.33 -12.66 -7.20
CA ARG A 175 5.31 -12.57 -8.24
C ARG A 175 4.01 -13.26 -7.83
N ALA A 176 4.09 -14.48 -7.32
CA ALA A 176 2.92 -15.22 -6.87
C ALA A 176 2.17 -14.48 -5.75
N TYR A 177 2.88 -13.86 -4.81
CA TYR A 177 2.31 -13.02 -3.75
C TYR A 177 1.52 -11.84 -4.33
N VAL A 178 2.15 -11.05 -5.21
CA VAL A 178 1.51 -9.89 -5.84
C VAL A 178 0.26 -10.32 -6.63
N GLU A 179 0.42 -11.34 -7.47
CA GLU A 179 -0.65 -11.81 -8.33
C GLU A 179 -1.82 -12.42 -7.55
N ASP A 180 -1.56 -13.16 -6.48
CA ASP A 180 -2.61 -13.78 -5.64
C ASP A 180 -3.36 -12.72 -4.82
N VAL A 181 -2.66 -11.81 -4.15
CA VAL A 181 -3.29 -10.79 -3.31
C VAL A 181 -4.06 -9.78 -4.18
N VAL A 182 -3.42 -9.16 -5.15
CA VAL A 182 -4.09 -8.20 -6.04
C VAL A 182 -5.21 -8.88 -6.82
N GLY A 183 -4.98 -10.09 -7.33
CA GLY A 183 -5.98 -10.84 -8.09
C GLY A 183 -7.22 -11.20 -7.28
N THR A 184 -7.06 -11.58 -6.02
CA THR A 184 -8.17 -11.91 -5.12
C THR A 184 -9.10 -10.71 -4.91
N PHE A 185 -8.54 -9.51 -4.74
CA PHE A 185 -9.30 -8.29 -4.44
C PHE A 185 -9.40 -7.33 -5.63
N ALA A 186 -9.04 -7.75 -6.84
CA ALA A 186 -9.03 -6.92 -8.04
C ALA A 186 -10.36 -6.21 -8.36
N ARG A 187 -11.48 -6.80 -7.94
CA ARG A 187 -12.83 -6.27 -8.16
C ARG A 187 -13.51 -5.81 -6.88
N ASP A 188 -12.82 -5.83 -5.75
CA ASP A 188 -13.41 -5.49 -4.47
C ASP A 188 -13.49 -3.95 -4.31
N PRO A 189 -14.71 -3.37 -4.25
CA PRO A 189 -14.89 -1.92 -4.13
C PRO A 189 -14.46 -1.38 -2.77
N ARG A 190 -14.22 -2.25 -1.78
CA ARG A 190 -13.73 -1.86 -0.45
C ARG A 190 -12.26 -1.47 -0.47
N VAL A 191 -11.47 -1.93 -1.46
CA VAL A 191 -10.07 -1.50 -1.65
C VAL A 191 -10.05 -0.20 -2.42
N LEU A 192 -9.33 0.82 -1.93
CA LEU A 192 -9.22 2.12 -2.58
C LEU A 192 -8.14 2.12 -3.68
N ALA A 193 -6.94 1.66 -3.35
CA ALA A 193 -5.78 1.63 -4.24
C ALA A 193 -4.76 0.59 -3.77
N TRP A 194 -3.80 0.28 -4.64
CA TRP A 194 -2.65 -0.57 -4.36
C TRP A 194 -1.38 0.26 -4.42
N ASP A 195 -0.66 0.34 -3.32
CA ASP A 195 0.69 0.89 -3.23
C ASP A 195 1.68 -0.28 -3.33
N LEU A 196 2.37 -0.36 -4.45
CA LEU A 196 3.13 -1.55 -4.79
C LEU A 196 4.42 -1.69 -4.01
N TRP A 197 5.05 -0.55 -3.65
CA TRP A 197 6.26 -0.53 -2.85
C TRP A 197 6.40 0.80 -2.13
N ASN A 198 6.50 0.74 -0.80
CA ASN A 198 6.82 1.88 0.04
C ASN A 198 8.32 2.19 -0.02
N GLU A 199 8.64 3.44 -0.38
CA GLU A 199 10.02 3.97 -0.34
C GLU A 199 11.08 2.98 -0.88
N PRO A 200 10.95 2.52 -2.13
CA PRO A 200 11.80 1.46 -2.65
C PRO A 200 13.30 1.79 -2.66
N ASP A 201 13.67 3.07 -2.63
CA ASP A 201 15.04 3.56 -2.55
C ASP A 201 15.49 3.95 -1.12
N ASN A 202 14.73 3.55 -0.09
CA ASN A 202 15.13 3.71 1.31
C ASN A 202 16.22 2.69 1.66
N ASP A 203 17.22 3.11 2.44
CA ASP A 203 18.36 2.29 2.85
C ASP A 203 18.14 1.55 4.19
N GLY A 204 16.91 1.51 4.68
CA GLY A 204 16.49 0.89 5.93
C GLY A 204 16.33 1.89 7.06
N GLY A 205 17.16 2.91 7.13
CA GLY A 205 17.17 3.94 8.16
C GLY A 205 17.76 3.49 9.51
N GLY A 206 18.17 4.45 10.31
CA GLY A 206 18.71 4.22 11.67
C GLY A 206 19.92 3.29 11.69
N SER A 207 19.86 2.26 12.53
CA SER A 207 20.95 1.28 12.68
C SER A 207 20.95 0.17 11.61
N PHE A 208 20.03 0.20 10.66
CA PHE A 208 19.89 -0.82 9.62
C PHE A 208 20.53 -0.43 8.28
N GLU A 209 21.00 0.81 8.16
CA GLU A 209 21.76 1.27 7.00
C GLU A 209 23.01 0.42 6.79
N ASP A 210 23.21 -0.10 5.59
CA ASP A 210 24.38 -0.87 5.22
C ASP A 210 24.86 -0.48 3.81
N PRO A 211 25.75 0.52 3.73
CA PRO A 211 26.27 0.99 2.44
C PRO A 211 26.96 -0.10 1.60
N SER A 212 27.40 -1.20 2.21
CA SER A 212 28.08 -2.29 1.50
C SER A 212 27.15 -3.10 0.62
N VAL A 213 25.87 -3.16 0.96
CA VAL A 213 24.82 -3.90 0.21
C VAL A 213 23.85 -3.00 -0.53
N GLN A 214 23.71 -1.73 -0.13
CA GLN A 214 22.75 -0.77 -0.67
C GLN A 214 22.74 -0.71 -2.21
N LYS A 215 23.92 -0.66 -2.83
CA LYS A 215 24.00 -0.64 -4.31
C LYS A 215 23.39 -1.88 -4.96
N ARG A 216 23.50 -3.05 -4.31
CA ARG A 216 22.93 -4.30 -4.82
C ARG A 216 21.41 -4.31 -4.62
N GLU A 217 20.93 -3.82 -3.49
CA GLU A 217 19.51 -3.69 -3.21
C GLU A 217 18.85 -2.74 -4.20
N LEU A 218 19.41 -1.54 -4.41
CA LEU A 218 18.92 -0.59 -5.40
C LEU A 218 18.87 -1.18 -6.80
N ALA A 219 19.93 -1.90 -7.24
CA ALA A 219 19.93 -2.53 -8.56
C ALA A 219 18.85 -3.62 -8.70
N ARG A 220 18.55 -4.35 -7.62
CA ARG A 220 17.44 -5.33 -7.61
C ARG A 220 16.09 -4.65 -7.67
N ILE A 221 15.90 -3.56 -6.93
CA ILE A 221 14.67 -2.80 -6.91
C ILE A 221 14.41 -2.11 -8.25
N GLU A 222 15.46 -1.54 -8.88
CA GLU A 222 15.37 -0.98 -10.24
C GLU A 222 14.84 -2.01 -11.25
N HIS A 223 15.21 -3.27 -11.08
CA HIS A 223 14.72 -4.38 -11.93
C HIS A 223 13.30 -4.80 -11.52
N LEU A 224 13.03 -5.00 -10.23
CA LEU A 224 11.78 -5.58 -9.76
C LEU A 224 10.60 -4.61 -9.80
N LEU A 225 10.80 -3.34 -9.52
CA LEU A 225 9.68 -2.39 -9.41
C LEU A 225 8.82 -2.31 -10.68
N PRO A 226 9.39 -2.20 -11.90
CA PRO A 226 8.58 -2.25 -13.13
C PRO A 226 7.89 -3.60 -13.31
N GLU A 227 8.53 -4.71 -12.94
CA GLU A 227 7.92 -6.05 -13.01
C GLU A 227 6.73 -6.18 -12.05
N ILE A 228 6.84 -5.64 -10.84
CA ILE A 228 5.75 -5.65 -9.85
C ILE A 228 4.53 -4.86 -10.37
N PHE A 229 4.76 -3.71 -11.02
CA PHE A 229 3.68 -3.01 -11.72
C PHE A 229 3.04 -3.89 -12.79
N ALA A 230 3.83 -4.60 -13.58
CA ALA A 230 3.34 -5.49 -14.63
C ALA A 230 2.54 -6.67 -14.05
N TRP A 231 3.03 -7.31 -12.97
CA TRP A 231 2.34 -8.42 -12.29
C TRP A 231 0.98 -7.99 -11.71
N ALA A 232 0.96 -6.84 -11.02
CA ALA A 232 -0.28 -6.29 -10.48
C ALA A 232 -1.28 -5.94 -11.60
N ARG A 233 -0.82 -5.28 -12.69
CA ARG A 233 -1.67 -4.93 -13.84
C ARG A 233 -2.21 -6.15 -14.56
N ALA A 234 -1.46 -7.25 -14.62
CA ALA A 234 -1.93 -8.50 -15.23
C ALA A 234 -3.20 -9.04 -14.56
N ARG A 235 -3.45 -8.68 -13.29
CA ARG A 235 -4.67 -9.03 -12.55
C ARG A 235 -5.85 -8.10 -12.85
N ARG A 236 -5.64 -7.02 -13.62
CA ARG A 236 -6.67 -6.05 -14.07
C ARG A 236 -7.50 -5.49 -12.91
N PRO A 237 -6.86 -4.97 -11.85
CA PRO A 237 -7.59 -4.37 -10.76
C PRO A 237 -8.40 -3.17 -11.25
N VAL A 238 -9.59 -2.96 -10.67
CA VAL A 238 -10.39 -1.74 -10.89
C VAL A 238 -9.90 -0.57 -10.02
N GLN A 239 -8.97 -0.83 -9.15
CA GLN A 239 -8.30 0.15 -8.29
C GLN A 239 -7.02 0.65 -8.99
N PRO A 240 -6.63 1.91 -8.76
CA PRO A 240 -5.37 2.44 -9.28
C PRO A 240 -4.17 1.84 -8.57
N LEU A 241 -3.05 1.76 -9.30
CA LEU A 241 -1.74 1.35 -8.79
C LEU A 241 -0.87 2.58 -8.57
N THR A 242 -0.04 2.54 -7.52
CA THR A 242 0.94 3.58 -7.21
C THR A 242 2.18 3.02 -6.53
N SER A 243 3.24 3.80 -6.43
CA SER A 243 4.39 3.64 -5.53
C SER A 243 4.91 5.03 -5.21
N GLY A 244 4.96 5.36 -3.92
CA GLY A 244 5.20 6.74 -3.47
C GLY A 244 6.63 7.21 -3.65
N ILE A 245 6.82 8.36 -4.31
CA ILE A 245 8.11 9.04 -4.37
C ILE A 245 8.34 9.87 -3.10
N TRP A 246 9.58 9.84 -2.57
CA TRP A 246 9.92 10.55 -1.34
C TRP A 246 11.29 11.23 -1.39
N SER A 247 12.25 10.65 -2.10
CA SER A 247 13.63 11.10 -2.18
C SER A 247 13.85 12.13 -3.30
N GLY A 248 14.92 12.92 -3.19
CA GLY A 248 15.29 13.91 -4.19
C GLY A 248 14.61 15.27 -4.02
N SER A 249 15.04 16.26 -4.82
CA SER A 249 14.62 17.66 -4.69
C SER A 249 13.76 18.17 -5.85
N ASP A 250 13.84 17.53 -7.03
CA ASP A 250 13.07 17.91 -8.22
C ASP A 250 12.32 16.68 -8.78
N TRP A 251 11.00 16.76 -8.77
CA TRP A 251 10.09 15.71 -9.27
C TRP A 251 9.32 16.15 -10.52
N THR A 252 9.81 17.16 -11.23
CA THR A 252 9.20 17.61 -12.49
C THR A 252 9.45 16.60 -13.62
N PRO A 253 8.65 16.62 -14.71
CA PRO A 253 8.91 15.78 -15.89
C PRO A 253 10.25 16.07 -16.58
N ALA A 254 10.85 17.26 -16.33
CA ALA A 254 12.14 17.65 -16.88
C ALA A 254 13.33 17.28 -15.95
N ALA A 255 13.04 16.77 -14.74
CA ALA A 255 14.07 16.44 -13.75
C ALA A 255 14.91 15.24 -14.19
N LYS A 256 16.16 15.22 -13.72
CA LYS A 256 17.02 14.03 -13.82
C LYS A 256 16.65 13.04 -12.70
N LEU A 257 15.64 12.23 -12.96
CA LEU A 257 15.16 11.22 -12.04
C LEU A 257 16.09 10.00 -11.99
N THR A 258 16.17 9.34 -10.82
CA THR A 258 16.73 7.99 -10.74
C THR A 258 15.83 6.99 -11.48
N PRO A 259 16.31 5.78 -11.85
CA PRO A 259 15.47 4.76 -12.48
C PRO A 259 14.23 4.39 -11.64
N ILE A 260 14.39 4.33 -10.30
CA ILE A 260 13.29 4.06 -9.37
C ILE A 260 12.27 5.19 -9.40
N GLN A 261 12.68 6.44 -9.22
CA GLN A 261 11.79 7.62 -9.29
C GLN A 261 11.08 7.72 -10.64
N HIS A 262 11.81 7.44 -11.73
CA HIS A 262 11.22 7.40 -13.07
C HIS A 262 10.10 6.36 -13.14
N THR A 263 10.34 5.15 -12.64
CA THR A 263 9.31 4.09 -12.59
C THR A 263 8.11 4.51 -11.75
N GLN A 264 8.32 5.05 -10.54
CA GLN A 264 7.26 5.54 -9.66
C GLN A 264 6.37 6.56 -10.36
N LEU A 265 6.95 7.58 -11.01
CA LEU A 265 6.20 8.65 -11.66
C LEU A 265 5.58 8.24 -13.00
N THR A 266 6.22 7.34 -13.77
CA THR A 266 5.73 6.95 -15.09
C THR A 266 4.85 5.71 -15.10
N GLN A 267 4.90 4.85 -14.07
CA GLN A 267 4.07 3.65 -13.98
C GLN A 267 2.85 3.81 -13.08
N SER A 268 2.84 4.74 -12.13
CA SER A 268 1.70 4.96 -11.24
C SER A 268 0.49 5.52 -11.97
N ASP A 269 -0.69 4.98 -11.69
CA ASP A 269 -1.97 5.49 -12.22
C ASP A 269 -2.34 6.82 -11.58
N ILE A 270 -2.18 6.90 -10.25
CA ILE A 270 -2.23 8.12 -9.43
C ILE A 270 -0.86 8.31 -8.80
N ILE A 271 -0.41 9.55 -8.61
CA ILE A 271 0.90 9.79 -8.01
C ILE A 271 0.77 9.90 -6.50
N SER A 272 1.40 8.97 -5.79
CA SER A 272 1.60 9.09 -4.35
C SER A 272 3.00 9.63 -4.04
N PHE A 273 3.12 10.35 -2.93
CA PHE A 273 4.38 10.94 -2.50
C PHE A 273 4.43 11.13 -0.98
N HIS A 274 5.64 11.28 -0.44
CA HIS A 274 5.87 11.61 0.96
C HIS A 274 6.51 12.99 1.07
N ASP A 275 6.06 13.75 2.06
CA ASP A 275 6.65 15.05 2.37
C ASP A 275 6.44 15.41 3.84
N TYR A 276 7.52 15.49 4.59
CA TYR A 276 7.53 15.88 6.00
C TYR A 276 8.06 17.28 6.22
N GLY A 277 8.23 18.03 5.14
CA GLY A 277 8.78 19.37 5.14
C GLY A 277 7.82 20.46 5.63
N TRP A 278 8.29 21.68 5.60
CA TRP A 278 7.50 22.88 5.89
C TRP A 278 6.39 23.09 4.86
N PRO A 279 5.34 23.86 5.19
CA PRO A 279 4.22 24.12 4.29
C PRO A 279 4.62 24.57 2.88
N GLU A 280 5.65 25.42 2.77
CA GLU A 280 6.18 25.93 1.51
C GLU A 280 6.85 24.84 0.67
N GLU A 281 7.52 23.89 1.32
CA GLU A 281 8.11 22.73 0.66
C GLU A 281 7.03 21.82 0.13
N PHE A 282 6.02 21.51 0.94
CA PHE A 282 4.85 20.73 0.53
C PHE A 282 4.15 21.37 -0.69
N GLU A 283 3.91 22.70 -0.67
CA GLU A 283 3.35 23.40 -1.84
C GLU A 283 4.25 23.30 -3.07
N GLY A 284 5.56 23.38 -2.86
CA GLY A 284 6.56 23.18 -3.92
C GLY A 284 6.47 21.82 -4.56
N ARG A 285 6.38 20.74 -3.75
CA ARG A 285 6.20 19.36 -4.21
C ARG A 285 4.89 19.18 -4.99
N VAL A 286 3.80 19.71 -4.48
CA VAL A 286 2.51 19.66 -5.18
C VAL A 286 2.61 20.34 -6.55
N LYS A 287 3.26 21.52 -6.66
CA LYS A 287 3.46 22.22 -7.94
C LYS A 287 4.31 21.42 -8.93
N GLN A 288 5.35 20.74 -8.45
CA GLN A 288 6.19 19.88 -9.28
C GLN A 288 5.36 18.69 -9.83
N LEU A 289 4.67 17.96 -8.95
CA LEU A 289 3.94 16.76 -9.29
C LEU A 289 2.69 17.03 -10.15
N ARG A 290 2.07 18.22 -10.03
CA ARG A 290 0.96 18.64 -10.90
C ARG A 290 1.30 18.64 -12.39
N GLN A 291 2.57 18.83 -12.73
CA GLN A 291 3.03 18.84 -14.12
C GLN A 291 2.87 17.45 -14.81
N TRP A 292 2.72 16.37 -14.04
CA TRP A 292 2.44 15.03 -14.57
C TRP A 292 0.98 14.83 -14.99
N GLY A 293 0.09 15.78 -14.68
CA GLY A 293 -1.32 15.76 -15.08
C GLY A 293 -2.16 14.66 -14.43
N ARG A 294 -1.75 14.16 -13.25
CA ARG A 294 -2.40 13.06 -12.55
C ARG A 294 -2.88 13.48 -11.15
N PRO A 295 -3.86 12.76 -10.56
CA PRO A 295 -4.24 12.98 -9.17
C PRO A 295 -3.08 12.74 -8.21
N LEU A 296 -3.06 13.48 -7.11
CA LEU A 296 -2.03 13.41 -6.09
C LEU A 296 -2.56 12.86 -4.77
N LEU A 297 -1.78 11.99 -4.15
CA LEU A 297 -2.04 11.42 -2.85
C LEU A 297 -0.76 11.52 -2.02
N CYS A 298 -0.72 12.40 -1.01
CA CYS A 298 0.38 12.42 -0.04
C CYS A 298 0.14 11.31 0.96
N THR A 299 0.91 10.22 0.81
CA THR A 299 0.74 8.99 1.58
C THR A 299 1.52 8.98 2.88
N GLU A 300 2.42 9.94 3.06
CA GLU A 300 3.08 10.19 4.34
C GLU A 300 3.39 11.67 4.49
N TRP A 301 2.98 12.21 5.62
CA TRP A 301 3.23 13.57 6.06
C TRP A 301 3.00 13.66 7.57
N MET A 302 3.18 14.81 8.16
CA MET A 302 3.01 15.12 9.57
C MET A 302 4.14 14.60 10.44
N ALA A 303 5.08 15.46 10.67
CA ALA A 303 6.16 15.32 11.66
C ALA A 303 6.22 16.63 12.45
N ARG A 304 5.50 16.71 13.58
CA ARG A 304 5.26 17.97 14.29
C ARG A 304 6.55 18.70 14.70
N GLY A 305 7.57 17.92 15.10
CA GLY A 305 8.88 18.47 15.44
C GLY A 305 9.68 19.00 14.26
N ALA A 306 9.37 18.57 13.04
CA ALA A 306 10.02 19.00 11.80
C ALA A 306 9.26 20.11 11.06
N GLY A 307 8.12 20.58 11.59
CA GLY A 307 7.35 21.69 10.99
C GLY A 307 6.14 21.24 10.16
N SER A 308 6.06 19.98 9.75
CA SER A 308 4.89 19.40 9.09
C SER A 308 3.80 19.10 10.11
N THR A 309 2.81 19.97 10.24
CA THR A 309 1.75 19.85 11.26
C THR A 309 0.36 19.82 10.65
N VAL A 310 -0.60 19.29 11.40
CA VAL A 310 -2.00 19.25 10.97
C VAL A 310 -2.53 20.65 10.70
N ASP A 311 -2.19 21.62 11.56
CA ASP A 311 -2.66 23.01 11.44
C ASP A 311 -2.15 23.73 10.17
N THR A 312 -0.97 23.36 9.67
CA THR A 312 -0.31 24.08 8.57
C THR A 312 -0.45 23.35 7.23
N VAL A 313 -0.25 22.03 7.19
CA VAL A 313 -0.16 21.27 5.92
C VAL A 313 -1.54 20.73 5.49
N LEU A 314 -2.39 20.27 6.42
CA LEU A 314 -3.69 19.69 6.06
C LEU A 314 -4.61 20.68 5.27
N PRO A 315 -4.69 21.99 5.65
CA PRO A 315 -5.46 22.97 4.88
C PRO A 315 -4.94 23.16 3.44
N ILE A 316 -3.60 23.07 3.25
CA ILE A 316 -2.99 23.13 1.91
C ILE A 316 -3.42 21.92 1.09
N GLY A 317 -3.31 20.70 1.65
CA GLY A 317 -3.77 19.49 0.98
C GLY A 317 -5.25 19.58 0.56
N ARG A 318 -6.10 20.17 1.40
CA ARG A 318 -7.51 20.42 1.07
C ARG A 318 -7.67 21.42 -0.08
N ARG A 319 -6.98 22.56 -0.03
CA ARG A 319 -7.02 23.60 -1.06
C ARG A 319 -6.53 23.06 -2.40
N GLU A 320 -5.45 22.30 -2.38
CA GLU A 320 -4.84 21.71 -3.56
C GLU A 320 -5.51 20.41 -4.02
N VAL A 321 -6.58 19.96 -3.36
CA VAL A 321 -7.28 18.69 -3.67
C VAL A 321 -6.28 17.51 -3.74
N VAL A 322 -5.35 17.45 -2.79
CA VAL A 322 -4.43 16.33 -2.57
C VAL A 322 -5.04 15.41 -1.52
N GLY A 323 -5.06 14.11 -1.75
CA GLY A 323 -5.40 13.15 -0.70
C GLY A 323 -4.33 13.15 0.38
N MET A 324 -4.71 13.12 1.66
CA MET A 324 -3.81 13.33 2.79
C MET A 324 -3.86 12.14 3.75
N ILE A 325 -2.80 11.34 3.79
CA ILE A 325 -2.65 10.18 4.69
C ILE A 325 -1.41 10.43 5.54
N ASN A 326 -1.60 10.77 6.83
CA ASN A 326 -0.48 11.05 7.71
C ASN A 326 0.22 9.78 8.19
N TRP A 327 1.50 9.88 8.54
CA TRP A 327 2.22 8.81 9.22
C TRP A 327 1.79 8.71 10.68
N GLY A 328 1.46 7.47 11.14
CA GLY A 328 1.04 7.19 12.51
C GLY A 328 -0.42 7.58 12.81
N PHE A 329 -1.11 6.73 13.55
CA PHE A 329 -2.50 6.98 13.96
C PHE A 329 -2.68 6.82 15.46
N VAL A 330 -2.42 5.63 16.01
CA VAL A 330 -2.60 5.30 17.43
C VAL A 330 -1.25 5.06 18.09
N GLN A 331 -1.04 5.66 19.25
CA GLN A 331 0.10 5.35 20.10
C GLN A 331 0.09 3.87 20.48
N GLY A 332 1.09 3.13 20.04
CA GLY A 332 1.18 1.69 20.25
C GLY A 332 2.61 1.18 20.31
N LYS A 333 2.78 -0.12 20.03
CA LYS A 333 4.09 -0.78 20.03
C LYS A 333 5.06 -0.21 18.99
N THR A 334 4.58 0.38 17.91
CA THR A 334 5.43 1.05 16.91
C THR A 334 6.16 2.26 17.47
N GLN A 335 5.62 2.89 18.52
CA GLN A 335 6.21 4.07 19.14
C GLN A 335 6.45 5.24 18.16
N THR A 336 5.62 5.38 17.13
CA THR A 336 5.74 6.44 16.11
C THR A 336 5.53 7.85 16.64
N PHE A 337 5.03 7.99 17.87
CA PHE A 337 4.97 9.29 18.57
C PHE A 337 6.34 9.82 19.03
N TYR A 338 7.38 8.99 19.07
CA TYR A 338 8.75 9.46 19.28
C TYR A 338 9.30 10.05 17.98
N PRO A 339 10.18 11.09 18.08
CA PRO A 339 10.85 11.64 16.89
C PRO A 339 11.98 10.72 16.39
N TRP A 340 12.44 10.95 15.15
CA TRP A 340 13.45 10.13 14.50
C TRP A 340 14.80 10.16 15.23
N ASP A 341 15.18 11.28 15.88
CA ASP A 341 16.40 11.36 16.69
C ASP A 341 16.44 10.42 17.89
N SER A 342 15.32 9.75 18.18
CA SER A 342 15.24 8.69 19.19
C SER A 342 16.14 7.48 18.89
N TRP A 343 16.52 7.29 17.65
CA TRP A 343 17.50 6.27 17.27
C TRP A 343 18.91 6.58 17.82
N ASP A 344 19.27 7.87 17.92
CA ASP A 344 20.53 8.33 18.51
C ASP A 344 20.38 8.59 20.01
N ARG A 345 19.21 9.03 20.44
CA ARG A 345 18.91 9.46 21.83
C ARG A 345 17.57 8.93 22.29
N PRO A 346 17.48 7.65 22.74
CA PRO A 346 16.23 7.05 23.17
C PRO A 346 15.54 7.80 24.32
N TYR A 347 14.24 7.99 24.21
CA TYR A 347 13.39 8.68 25.22
C TYR A 347 13.01 7.75 26.37
N THR A 348 13.99 7.19 27.08
CA THR A 348 13.78 6.21 28.17
C THR A 348 13.36 6.83 29.50
N LEU A 349 13.70 8.10 29.76
CA LEU A 349 13.41 8.76 31.03
C LEU A 349 12.01 9.43 31.03
N LYS A 350 11.62 10.03 29.92
CA LYS A 350 10.30 10.66 29.73
C LYS A 350 9.96 10.69 28.24
N PRO A 351 8.66 10.62 27.89
CA PRO A 351 8.24 10.78 26.50
C PRO A 351 8.54 12.22 26.00
N PRO A 352 8.57 12.43 24.67
CA PRO A 352 8.75 13.76 24.09
C PRO A 352 7.60 14.68 24.51
N THR A 353 7.90 15.97 24.68
CA THR A 353 6.90 16.98 25.00
C THR A 353 5.87 17.15 23.89
N ILE A 354 6.30 16.97 22.64
CA ILE A 354 5.47 17.00 21.43
C ILE A 354 5.58 15.64 20.77
N TRP A 355 4.43 14.97 20.57
CA TRP A 355 4.38 13.76 19.78
C TRP A 355 4.73 14.05 18.33
N PHE A 356 5.56 13.20 17.75
CA PHE A 356 6.06 13.44 16.41
C PHE A 356 4.99 13.15 15.36
N HIS A 357 4.39 11.97 15.42
CA HIS A 357 3.34 11.55 14.48
C HIS A 357 1.99 11.34 15.19
N ASP A 358 1.69 10.22 15.73
CA ASP A 358 0.40 9.73 16.19
C ASP A 358 -0.66 10.80 16.58
N LEU A 359 -1.92 10.47 16.31
CA LEU A 359 -3.07 11.35 16.53
C LEU A 359 -3.89 10.97 17.77
N VAL A 360 -3.84 9.69 18.18
CA VAL A 360 -4.76 9.12 19.18
C VAL A 360 -3.98 8.39 20.26
N LYS A 361 -4.39 8.57 21.51
CA LYS A 361 -3.89 7.83 22.67
C LYS A 361 -4.48 6.41 22.73
N PRO A 362 -3.91 5.49 23.53
CA PRO A 362 -4.39 4.11 23.61
C PRO A 362 -5.82 3.95 24.13
N ASP A 363 -6.39 4.99 24.76
CA ASP A 363 -7.76 5.04 25.25
C ASP A 363 -8.76 5.64 24.24
N GLY A 364 -8.29 6.00 23.03
CA GLY A 364 -9.10 6.62 21.99
C GLY A 364 -9.25 8.13 22.11
N THR A 365 -8.64 8.77 23.10
CA THR A 365 -8.65 10.24 23.18
C THR A 365 -7.66 10.84 22.18
N PRO A 366 -8.03 11.92 21.46
CA PRO A 366 -7.10 12.58 20.55
C PRO A 366 -5.93 13.17 21.34
N TYR A 367 -4.71 13.06 20.78
CA TYR A 367 -3.53 13.75 21.34
C TYR A 367 -3.77 15.26 21.42
N ARG A 368 -4.32 15.83 20.35
CA ARG A 368 -4.78 17.23 20.31
C ARG A 368 -6.20 17.29 19.75
N ALA A 369 -7.17 17.70 20.57
CA ALA A 369 -8.57 17.82 20.16
C ALA A 369 -8.75 18.76 18.95
N ARG A 370 -7.94 19.84 18.87
CA ARG A 370 -7.96 20.78 17.74
C ARG A 370 -7.59 20.12 16.40
N GLU A 371 -6.64 19.18 16.40
CA GLU A 371 -6.27 18.47 15.16
C GLU A 371 -7.45 17.63 14.66
N MET A 372 -8.13 16.90 15.55
CA MET A 372 -9.33 16.15 15.20
C MET A 372 -10.42 17.07 14.63
N GLU A 373 -10.65 18.22 15.26
CA GLU A 373 -11.66 19.17 14.80
C GLU A 373 -11.29 19.74 13.41
N LEU A 374 -10.01 19.95 13.14
CA LEU A 374 -9.56 20.43 11.83
C LEU A 374 -9.79 19.39 10.73
N PHE A 375 -9.48 18.12 10.98
CA PHE A 375 -9.82 17.03 10.04
C PHE A 375 -11.33 17.05 9.72
N ARG A 376 -12.18 17.11 10.73
CA ARG A 376 -13.65 17.15 10.58
C ARG A 376 -14.12 18.35 9.79
N THR A 377 -13.70 19.55 10.17
CA THR A 377 -14.10 20.80 9.54
C THR A 377 -13.70 20.88 8.07
N LEU A 378 -12.47 20.49 7.75
CA LEU A 378 -11.99 20.50 6.36
C LEU A 378 -12.65 19.43 5.50
N ARG A 379 -13.03 18.31 6.09
CA ARG A 379 -13.73 17.23 5.42
C ARG A 379 -15.14 17.63 5.02
N ASP A 380 -15.86 18.35 5.90
CA ASP A 380 -17.24 18.75 5.70
C ASP A 380 -17.38 19.99 4.80
N ARG A 381 -16.29 20.74 4.55
CA ARG A 381 -16.30 21.86 3.61
C ARG A 381 -16.40 21.37 2.18
N VAL A 382 -17.51 21.72 1.49
CA VAL A 382 -17.60 21.58 0.04
C VAL A 382 -16.60 22.57 -0.58
N PRO A 383 -15.75 22.16 -1.56
CA PRO A 383 -14.90 23.13 -2.26
C PRO A 383 -15.80 24.18 -2.93
N SER A 384 -15.52 25.46 -2.68
CA SER A 384 -16.02 26.52 -3.57
C SER A 384 -15.38 26.26 -4.95
N ARG A 385 -16.21 25.89 -5.90
CA ARG A 385 -15.84 25.72 -7.31
C ARG A 385 -15.40 27.05 -7.92
#